data_3d6096ec786255d36db45ddd28c06281
#
_entry.id   3d6096ec786255d36db45ddd28c06281
#
_cell.length_a   1.000
_cell.length_b   1.000
_cell.length_c   1.000
_cell.angle_alpha   90.00
_cell.angle_beta   90.00
_cell.angle_gamma   90.00
#
_symmetry.space_group_name_H-M   'P 1'
#
loop_
_entity.id
_entity.type
_entity.pdbx_description
1 polymer ?
#
loop_
_entity_poly.entity_id
_entity_poly.type
_entity_poly.pdbx_seq_one_letter_code
_entity_poly.pdbx_strand_id
1 'polypeptide(L)'
;MCIRDRPKGEPIDKLLYGGYSTISLGYAGLYECVKYMTGKSHTDDEAKPFALSVMQKMNDKCLQWKTAENIDYSLYGTPLESTTYKFAKCLQKRFGLVPGITDKSYITNSYHVHVTEPIDAFTKLRFEAEFQQLSPGGAISYVEVPNMQNNIDAVLEVMQFIYDNIMYAELNTKSDYCQVCGYDGEIEIKEDDGKLV
;
A
#
# COMPACT_ATOMS: atom_id res chain seq x y z
N MET A 1 14.49 -15.08 15.54
CA MET A 1 15.55 -16.06 15.25
C MET A 1 16.88 -15.39 15.54
N CYS A 2 17.71 -15.96 16.39
CA CYS A 2 18.97 -15.34 16.80
C CYS A 2 20.06 -15.67 15.77
N ILE A 3 20.63 -14.67 15.12
CA ILE A 3 21.72 -14.81 14.13
C ILE A 3 22.97 -15.50 14.76
N ARG A 4 23.02 -15.61 16.09
CA ARG A 4 24.11 -16.23 16.84
C ARG A 4 24.12 -17.76 16.84
N ASP A 5 23.04 -18.40 16.37
CA ASP A 5 22.89 -19.84 16.37
C ASP A 5 23.58 -20.55 15.20
N ARG A 6 24.32 -19.79 14.38
CA ARG A 6 25.05 -20.30 13.21
C ARG A 6 26.51 -19.94 13.25
N PRO A 7 27.38 -20.85 12.82
CA PRO A 7 28.79 -20.57 12.59
C PRO A 7 28.96 -19.46 11.55
N LYS A 8 29.97 -18.61 11.73
CA LYS A 8 30.30 -17.55 10.78
C LYS A 8 30.65 -18.17 9.41
N GLY A 9 29.93 -17.73 8.36
CA GLY A 9 30.15 -18.20 6.98
C GLY A 9 29.33 -19.41 6.58
N GLU A 10 28.44 -19.94 7.45
CA GLU A 10 27.51 -20.97 7.04
C GLU A 10 26.38 -20.38 6.20
N PRO A 11 26.13 -20.91 4.97
CA PRO A 11 25.04 -20.45 4.11
C PRO A 11 23.66 -20.64 4.78
N ILE A 12 22.74 -19.70 4.53
CA ILE A 12 21.37 -19.77 5.02
C ILE A 12 20.43 -20.59 4.14
N ASP A 13 20.93 -21.16 3.06
CA ASP A 13 20.17 -21.82 2.00
C ASP A 13 19.19 -22.87 2.52
N LYS A 14 19.59 -23.62 3.55
CA LYS A 14 18.74 -24.62 4.20
C LYS A 14 17.44 -24.05 4.80
N LEU A 15 17.42 -22.74 5.08
CA LEU A 15 16.27 -22.04 5.61
C LEU A 15 15.34 -21.48 4.52
N LEU A 16 15.75 -21.56 3.27
CA LEU A 16 14.95 -21.06 2.14
C LEU A 16 14.09 -22.15 1.51
N TYR A 17 14.61 -23.39 1.50
CA TYR A 17 13.96 -24.50 0.80
C TYR A 17 12.89 -25.21 1.62
N GLY A 18 11.97 -25.91 0.93
CA GLY A 18 10.94 -26.74 1.55
C GLY A 18 9.83 -25.96 2.25
N GLY A 19 9.63 -24.67 1.91
CA GLY A 19 8.60 -23.82 2.49
C GLY A 19 8.91 -23.36 3.93
N TYR A 20 10.16 -23.46 4.37
CA TYR A 20 10.56 -23.00 5.70
C TYR A 20 10.58 -21.45 5.81
N SER A 21 10.95 -20.78 4.73
CA SER A 21 10.94 -19.31 4.64
C SER A 21 10.23 -18.87 3.37
N THR A 22 9.63 -17.68 3.40
CA THR A 22 8.94 -17.08 2.27
C THR A 22 9.74 -15.89 1.75
N ILE A 23 9.94 -15.82 0.44
CA ILE A 23 10.44 -14.64 -0.25
C ILE A 23 9.23 -13.79 -0.66
N SER A 24 9.17 -12.58 -0.17
CA SER A 24 8.08 -11.64 -0.48
C SER A 24 8.42 -10.83 -1.72
N LEU A 25 7.52 -10.87 -2.72
CA LEU A 25 7.53 -9.99 -3.88
C LEU A 25 6.73 -8.74 -3.56
N GLY A 26 7.42 -7.65 -3.18
CA GLY A 26 6.80 -6.35 -2.96
C GLY A 26 6.54 -5.61 -4.28
N TYR A 27 5.49 -4.81 -4.32
CA TYR A 27 5.14 -3.99 -5.49
C TYR A 27 4.66 -2.59 -5.08
N ALA A 28 4.77 -1.64 -6.00
CA ALA A 28 4.31 -0.27 -5.85
C ALA A 28 3.79 0.26 -7.18
N GLY A 29 2.90 1.25 -7.14
CA GLY A 29 2.46 1.97 -8.33
C GLY A 29 1.42 1.23 -9.17
N LEU A 30 0.57 0.41 -8.57
CA LEU A 30 -0.52 -0.23 -9.32
C LEU A 30 -1.45 0.82 -9.95
N TYR A 31 -1.77 1.90 -9.21
CA TYR A 31 -2.54 3.03 -9.74
C TYR A 31 -1.89 3.63 -10.98
N GLU A 32 -0.60 3.98 -10.90
CA GLU A 32 0.13 4.58 -12.02
C GLU A 32 0.24 3.64 -13.21
N CYS A 33 0.44 2.34 -12.96
CA CYS A 33 0.46 1.32 -13.99
C CYS A 33 -0.87 1.25 -14.75
N VAL A 34 -1.98 1.15 -14.02
CA VAL A 34 -3.32 1.07 -14.62
C VAL A 34 -3.64 2.36 -15.37
N LYS A 35 -3.37 3.51 -14.77
CA LYS A 35 -3.62 4.80 -15.41
C LYS A 35 -2.80 5.00 -16.68
N TYR A 36 -1.56 4.57 -16.70
CA TYR A 36 -0.72 4.63 -17.90
C TYR A 36 -1.25 3.72 -19.02
N MET A 37 -1.70 2.52 -18.68
CA MET A 37 -2.15 1.52 -19.66
C MET A 37 -3.57 1.75 -20.16
N THR A 38 -4.46 2.31 -19.32
CA THR A 38 -5.89 2.43 -19.64
C THR A 38 -6.37 3.88 -19.76
N GLY A 39 -5.59 4.84 -19.31
CA GLY A 39 -5.99 6.25 -19.20
C GLY A 39 -6.89 6.54 -17.98
N LYS A 40 -7.27 5.53 -17.19
CA LYS A 40 -8.21 5.62 -16.08
C LYS A 40 -7.58 5.20 -14.76
N SER A 41 -8.18 5.64 -13.65
CA SER A 41 -7.82 5.10 -12.32
C SER A 41 -8.19 3.63 -12.20
N HIS A 42 -7.48 2.90 -11.35
CA HIS A 42 -7.84 1.52 -11.03
C HIS A 42 -9.14 1.40 -10.21
N THR A 43 -9.65 2.52 -9.68
CA THR A 43 -10.97 2.62 -9.02
C THR A 43 -12.13 2.71 -10.01
N ASP A 44 -11.85 3.00 -11.30
CA ASP A 44 -12.84 3.01 -12.36
C ASP A 44 -13.27 1.57 -12.72
N ASP A 45 -14.57 1.33 -12.84
CA ASP A 45 -15.13 0.00 -13.09
C ASP A 45 -14.61 -0.65 -14.38
N GLU A 46 -14.26 0.14 -15.40
CA GLU A 46 -13.70 -0.38 -16.64
C GLU A 46 -12.21 -0.74 -16.52
N ALA A 47 -11.48 -0.07 -15.62
CA ALA A 47 -10.04 -0.28 -15.42
C ALA A 47 -9.72 -1.29 -14.30
N LYS A 48 -10.63 -1.46 -13.33
CA LYS A 48 -10.48 -2.39 -12.21
C LYS A 48 -10.18 -3.84 -12.63
N PRO A 49 -10.85 -4.43 -13.63
CA PRO A 49 -10.53 -5.79 -14.09
C PRO A 49 -9.09 -5.92 -14.59
N PHE A 50 -8.54 -4.89 -15.24
CA PHE A 50 -7.15 -4.87 -15.65
C PHE A 50 -6.22 -4.85 -14.41
N ALA A 51 -6.51 -4.02 -13.42
CA ALA A 51 -5.75 -3.97 -12.17
C ALA A 51 -5.69 -5.33 -11.45
N LEU A 52 -6.85 -6.00 -11.32
CA LEU A 52 -6.95 -7.34 -10.73
C LEU A 52 -6.18 -8.39 -11.56
N SER A 53 -6.20 -8.28 -12.89
CA SER A 53 -5.45 -9.20 -13.77
C SER A 53 -3.94 -9.05 -13.60
N VAL A 54 -3.43 -7.82 -13.37
CA VAL A 54 -2.02 -7.57 -13.06
C VAL A 54 -1.64 -8.25 -11.75
N MET A 55 -2.45 -8.09 -10.71
CA MET A 55 -2.23 -8.74 -9.42
C MET A 55 -2.25 -10.26 -9.51
N GLN A 56 -3.23 -10.82 -10.22
CA GLN A 56 -3.31 -12.26 -10.45
C GLN A 56 -2.07 -12.79 -11.18
N LYS A 57 -1.62 -12.06 -12.20
CA LYS A 57 -0.40 -12.42 -12.93
C LYS A 57 0.85 -12.47 -12.06
N MET A 58 0.98 -11.54 -11.11
CA MET A 58 2.07 -11.55 -10.14
C MET A 58 1.97 -12.75 -9.18
N ASN A 59 0.77 -13.08 -8.70
CA ASN A 59 0.55 -14.29 -7.89
C ASN A 59 0.87 -15.57 -8.65
N ASP A 60 0.40 -15.70 -9.88
CA ASP A 60 0.71 -16.87 -10.74
C ASP A 60 2.21 -17.03 -10.92
N LYS A 61 2.94 -15.90 -11.01
CA LYS A 61 4.40 -15.93 -11.13
C LYS A 61 5.08 -16.39 -9.84
N CYS A 62 4.59 -15.96 -8.68
CA CYS A 62 5.05 -16.47 -7.39
C CYS A 62 4.86 -17.98 -7.28
N LEU A 63 3.71 -18.50 -7.71
CA LEU A 63 3.42 -19.94 -7.72
C LEU A 63 4.34 -20.71 -8.67
N GLN A 64 4.65 -20.15 -9.85
CA GLN A 64 5.59 -20.75 -10.79
C GLN A 64 6.99 -20.84 -10.18
N TRP A 65 7.50 -19.78 -9.55
CA TRP A 65 8.80 -19.79 -8.90
C TRP A 65 8.84 -20.77 -7.73
N LYS A 66 7.79 -20.79 -6.90
CA LYS A 66 7.66 -21.75 -5.80
C LYS A 66 7.80 -23.19 -6.29
N THR A 67 7.13 -23.55 -7.39
CA THR A 67 7.19 -24.89 -7.97
C THR A 67 8.56 -25.20 -8.56
N ALA A 68 9.19 -24.21 -9.23
CA ALA A 68 10.47 -24.41 -9.92
C ALA A 68 11.66 -24.49 -8.96
N GLU A 69 11.64 -23.73 -7.86
CA GLU A 69 12.79 -23.53 -6.99
C GLU A 69 12.66 -24.20 -5.62
N ASN A 70 11.47 -24.74 -5.28
CA ASN A 70 11.15 -25.28 -3.95
C ASN A 70 11.39 -24.27 -2.82
N ILE A 71 11.15 -22.99 -3.12
CA ILE A 71 11.19 -21.86 -2.17
C ILE A 71 9.80 -21.27 -2.13
N ASP A 72 9.34 -20.85 -0.96
CA ASP A 72 8.05 -20.18 -0.86
C ASP A 72 8.16 -18.74 -1.35
N TYR A 73 7.25 -18.35 -2.24
CA TYR A 73 7.13 -16.98 -2.78
C TYR A 73 5.72 -16.46 -2.53
N SER A 74 5.61 -15.21 -2.12
CA SER A 74 4.32 -14.60 -1.84
C SER A 74 4.28 -13.15 -2.29
N LEU A 75 3.16 -12.72 -2.86
CA LEU A 75 2.95 -11.32 -3.20
C LEU A 75 2.64 -10.53 -1.94
N TYR A 76 3.32 -9.41 -1.76
CA TYR A 76 3.27 -8.59 -0.56
C TYR A 76 2.98 -7.12 -0.88
N GLY A 77 1.85 -6.61 -0.39
CA GLY A 77 1.49 -5.19 -0.42
C GLY A 77 2.30 -4.42 0.61
N THR A 78 3.57 -4.18 0.30
CA THR A 78 4.56 -3.59 1.19
C THR A 78 4.26 -2.12 1.47
N PRO A 79 4.29 -1.64 2.72
CA PRO A 79 4.42 -0.21 3.00
C PRO A 79 5.79 0.27 2.53
N LEU A 80 5.81 1.26 1.64
CA LEU A 80 7.01 1.69 0.90
C LEU A 80 7.26 3.20 1.06
N GLU A 81 7.24 3.73 2.26
CA GLU A 81 7.29 5.16 2.54
C GLU A 81 8.39 5.92 1.78
N SER A 82 9.65 5.73 2.12
CA SER A 82 10.77 6.41 1.43
C SER A 82 11.07 5.85 0.05
N THR A 83 10.71 4.59 -0.21
CA THR A 83 10.98 3.92 -1.48
C THR A 83 10.08 4.45 -2.60
N THR A 84 8.86 4.87 -2.31
CA THR A 84 7.95 5.48 -3.28
C THR A 84 8.51 6.77 -3.87
N TYR A 85 9.15 7.60 -3.05
CA TYR A 85 9.87 8.79 -3.51
C TYR A 85 11.05 8.43 -4.42
N LYS A 86 11.86 7.44 -4.03
CA LYS A 86 13.00 6.98 -4.83
C LYS A 86 12.56 6.44 -6.18
N PHE A 87 11.50 5.65 -6.22
CA PHE A 87 10.90 5.16 -7.47
C PHE A 87 10.44 6.30 -8.36
N ALA A 88 9.71 7.29 -7.82
CA ALA A 88 9.27 8.46 -8.56
C ALA A 88 10.46 9.17 -9.23
N LYS A 89 11.53 9.43 -8.48
CA LYS A 89 12.75 10.07 -9.02
C LYS A 89 13.44 9.23 -10.08
N CYS A 90 13.50 7.92 -9.91
CA CYS A 90 14.08 7.01 -10.91
C CYS A 90 13.25 6.98 -12.20
N LEU A 91 11.92 6.96 -12.09
CA LEU A 91 11.01 6.99 -13.23
C LEU A 91 11.10 8.32 -13.98
N GLN A 92 11.13 9.45 -13.27
CA GLN A 92 11.32 10.78 -13.85
C GLN A 92 12.64 10.87 -14.63
N LYS A 93 13.72 10.37 -14.05
CA LYS A 93 15.04 10.35 -14.71
C LYS A 93 15.04 9.49 -15.97
N ARG A 94 14.32 8.38 -15.96
CA ARG A 94 14.34 7.39 -17.06
C ARG A 94 13.35 7.73 -18.17
N PHE A 95 12.16 8.23 -17.82
CA PHE A 95 11.04 8.38 -18.74
C PHE A 95 10.56 9.84 -18.88
N GLY A 96 11.11 10.77 -18.12
CA GLY A 96 10.67 12.15 -18.07
C GLY A 96 9.41 12.34 -17.23
N LEU A 97 8.79 13.52 -17.36
CA LEU A 97 7.54 13.85 -16.69
C LEU A 97 6.37 13.40 -17.56
N VAL A 98 5.60 12.45 -17.09
CA VAL A 98 4.37 11.97 -17.70
C VAL A 98 3.21 12.43 -16.81
N PRO A 99 2.29 13.28 -17.31
CA PRO A 99 1.21 13.86 -16.51
C PRO A 99 0.35 12.80 -15.82
N GLY A 100 0.13 12.98 -14.51
CA GLY A 100 -0.64 12.08 -13.67
C GLY A 100 0.04 10.74 -13.34
N ILE A 101 1.25 10.50 -13.82
CA ILE A 101 2.01 9.24 -13.63
C ILE A 101 3.35 9.53 -12.91
N THR A 102 4.25 10.27 -13.57
CA THR A 102 5.60 10.53 -13.03
C THR A 102 5.82 12.00 -12.64
N ASP A 103 4.81 12.82 -12.71
CA ASP A 103 4.85 14.27 -12.40
C ASP A 103 4.76 14.58 -10.88
N LYS A 104 4.71 13.54 -10.06
CA LYS A 104 4.66 13.62 -8.60
C LYS A 104 5.98 13.23 -7.97
N SER A 105 6.19 13.63 -6.71
CA SER A 105 7.37 13.24 -5.92
C SER A 105 7.26 11.84 -5.29
N TYR A 106 6.18 11.12 -5.54
CA TYR A 106 5.93 9.78 -5.01
C TYR A 106 5.21 8.90 -6.05
N ILE A 107 5.23 7.60 -5.84
CA ILE A 107 4.41 6.59 -6.52
C ILE A 107 3.43 6.05 -5.48
N THR A 108 2.20 5.78 -5.88
CA THR A 108 1.19 5.22 -4.99
C THR A 108 1.67 3.89 -4.42
N ASN A 109 1.51 3.74 -3.10
CA ASN A 109 1.93 2.52 -2.42
C ASN A 109 1.05 1.35 -2.84
N SER A 110 1.67 0.20 -3.14
CA SER A 110 1.00 -1.07 -3.48
C SER A 110 -0.24 -0.89 -4.38
N TYR A 111 -1.40 -1.33 -3.89
CA TYR A 111 -2.73 -1.28 -4.54
C TYR A 111 -3.59 -0.11 -4.05
N HIS A 112 -3.09 0.72 -3.15
CA HIS A 112 -3.91 1.73 -2.48
C HIS A 112 -4.59 2.68 -3.45
N VAL A 113 -5.78 3.11 -3.08
CA VAL A 113 -6.48 4.21 -3.76
C VAL A 113 -5.61 5.46 -3.68
N HIS A 114 -5.48 6.16 -4.81
CA HIS A 114 -4.69 7.38 -4.87
C HIS A 114 -5.27 8.46 -3.95
N VAL A 115 -4.41 9.16 -3.22
CA VAL A 115 -4.81 10.12 -2.18
C VAL A 115 -5.67 11.29 -2.64
N THR A 116 -5.65 11.60 -3.93
CA THR A 116 -6.48 12.67 -4.50
C THR A 116 -7.87 12.19 -4.95
N GLU A 117 -8.18 10.90 -4.84
CA GLU A 117 -9.49 10.40 -5.26
C GLU A 117 -10.55 10.69 -4.18
N PRO A 118 -11.67 11.29 -4.56
CA PRO A 118 -12.76 11.58 -3.63
C PRO A 118 -13.56 10.29 -3.35
N ILE A 119 -13.07 9.48 -2.42
CA ILE A 119 -13.68 8.21 -2.04
C ILE A 119 -13.90 8.19 -0.52
N ASP A 120 -15.07 7.72 -0.09
CA ASP A 120 -15.32 7.52 1.34
C ASP A 120 -14.62 6.28 1.89
N ALA A 121 -14.45 6.25 3.22
CA ALA A 121 -13.70 5.21 3.92
C ALA A 121 -14.24 3.79 3.65
N PHE A 122 -15.56 3.60 3.68
CA PHE A 122 -16.17 2.29 3.49
C PHE A 122 -16.04 1.79 2.05
N THR A 123 -16.24 2.67 1.08
CA THR A 123 -16.06 2.35 -0.34
C THR A 123 -14.60 2.04 -0.64
N LYS A 124 -13.64 2.81 -0.06
CA LYS A 124 -12.21 2.54 -0.16
C LYS A 124 -11.86 1.15 0.39
N LEU A 125 -12.32 0.82 1.58
CA LEU A 125 -12.04 -0.48 2.21
C LEU A 125 -12.61 -1.65 1.40
N ARG A 126 -13.84 -1.53 0.88
CA ARG A 126 -14.43 -2.56 -0.01
C ARG A 126 -13.62 -2.74 -1.28
N PHE A 127 -13.20 -1.64 -1.88
CA PHE A 127 -12.37 -1.67 -3.08
C PHE A 127 -11.03 -2.36 -2.81
N GLU A 128 -10.34 -1.96 -1.76
CA GLU A 128 -9.00 -2.46 -1.41
C GLU A 128 -9.03 -3.92 -0.92
N ALA A 129 -10.15 -4.40 -0.37
CA ALA A 129 -10.29 -5.77 0.10
C ALA A 129 -10.01 -6.82 -0.97
N GLU A 130 -10.44 -6.59 -2.21
CA GLU A 130 -10.20 -7.51 -3.34
C GLU A 130 -8.71 -7.61 -3.67
N PHE A 131 -7.96 -6.52 -3.53
CA PHE A 131 -6.52 -6.48 -3.76
C PHE A 131 -5.73 -7.09 -2.59
N GLN A 132 -6.22 -6.94 -1.36
CA GLN A 132 -5.62 -7.62 -0.21
C GLN A 132 -5.67 -9.14 -0.35
N GLN A 133 -6.78 -9.70 -0.80
CA GLN A 133 -6.90 -11.13 -1.06
C GLN A 133 -5.88 -11.65 -2.07
N LEU A 134 -5.47 -10.79 -3.01
CA LEU A 134 -4.43 -11.08 -4.00
C LEU A 134 -3.00 -10.80 -3.49
N SER A 135 -2.83 -10.39 -2.24
CA SER A 135 -1.54 -10.14 -1.60
C SER A 135 -1.34 -11.06 -0.38
N PRO A 136 -1.24 -12.39 -0.59
CA PRO A 136 -1.22 -13.38 0.50
C PRO A 136 0.02 -13.28 1.40
N GLY A 137 1.06 -12.59 0.98
CA GLY A 137 2.25 -12.30 1.78
C GLY A 137 2.04 -11.25 2.87
N GLY A 138 0.90 -10.58 2.84
CA GLY A 138 0.49 -9.53 3.75
C GLY A 138 0.19 -8.23 3.00
N ALA A 139 -0.77 -7.50 3.52
CA ALA A 139 -1.15 -6.17 3.04
C ALA A 139 -1.93 -5.46 4.14
N ILE A 140 -1.86 -4.14 4.17
CA ILE A 140 -2.61 -3.31 5.10
C ILE A 140 -3.29 -2.18 4.33
N SER A 141 -4.51 -1.85 4.70
CA SER A 141 -5.22 -0.68 4.19
C SER A 141 -5.30 0.39 5.26
N TYR A 142 -5.07 1.63 4.86
CA TYR A 142 -5.11 2.79 5.76
C TYR A 142 -6.37 3.58 5.51
N VAL A 143 -7.07 3.94 6.58
CA VAL A 143 -8.25 4.81 6.53
C VAL A 143 -8.09 5.94 7.52
N GLU A 144 -8.24 7.16 7.02
CA GLU A 144 -8.33 8.33 7.88
C GLU A 144 -9.79 8.53 8.30
N VAL A 145 -9.99 8.66 9.59
CA VAL A 145 -11.30 8.91 10.20
C VAL A 145 -11.22 10.15 11.07
N PRO A 146 -12.33 10.89 11.25
CA PRO A 146 -12.34 12.00 12.21
C PRO A 146 -12.10 11.49 13.62
N ASN A 147 -11.78 12.40 14.54
CA ASN A 147 -11.66 12.04 15.95
C ASN A 147 -13.00 11.50 16.48
N MET A 148 -13.00 10.21 16.81
CA MET A 148 -14.20 9.49 17.26
C MET A 148 -14.20 9.21 18.78
N GLN A 149 -13.36 9.87 19.58
CA GLN A 149 -13.26 9.62 21.03
C GLN A 149 -14.61 9.74 21.76
N ASN A 150 -15.49 10.61 21.27
CA ASN A 150 -16.81 10.84 21.86
C ASN A 150 -17.94 10.10 21.11
N ASN A 151 -17.63 9.22 20.14
CA ASN A 151 -18.59 8.46 19.36
C ASN A 151 -18.16 7.00 19.24
N ILE A 152 -18.29 6.28 20.35
CA ILE A 152 -17.88 4.88 20.42
C ILE A 152 -18.72 3.99 19.49
N ASP A 153 -19.98 4.30 19.29
CA ASP A 153 -20.86 3.53 18.40
C ASP A 153 -20.34 3.58 16.96
N ALA A 154 -19.90 4.75 16.47
CA ALA A 154 -19.26 4.86 15.16
C ALA A 154 -17.96 4.05 15.06
N VAL A 155 -17.16 4.00 16.12
CA VAL A 155 -15.95 3.16 16.15
C VAL A 155 -16.31 1.68 16.00
N LEU A 156 -17.32 1.22 16.73
CA LEU A 156 -17.78 -0.16 16.67
C LEU A 156 -18.35 -0.52 15.29
N GLU A 157 -19.09 0.38 14.66
CA GLU A 157 -19.58 0.19 13.28
C GLU A 157 -18.43 0.04 12.28
N VAL A 158 -17.41 0.88 12.37
CA VAL A 158 -16.22 0.78 11.52
C VAL A 158 -15.47 -0.52 11.78
N MET A 159 -15.29 -0.92 13.04
CA MET A 159 -14.64 -2.19 13.38
C MET A 159 -15.41 -3.39 12.85
N GLN A 160 -16.75 -3.39 12.98
CA GLN A 160 -17.61 -4.44 12.42
C GLN A 160 -17.49 -4.49 10.90
N PHE A 161 -17.48 -3.33 10.24
CA PHE A 161 -17.29 -3.25 8.80
C PHE A 161 -15.94 -3.83 8.36
N ILE A 162 -14.85 -3.50 9.06
CA ILE A 162 -13.52 -4.06 8.79
C ILE A 162 -13.55 -5.58 8.94
N TYR A 163 -14.11 -6.07 10.03
CA TYR A 163 -14.21 -7.52 10.30
C TYR A 163 -14.95 -8.27 9.17
N ASP A 164 -16.01 -7.68 8.63
CA ASP A 164 -16.86 -8.32 7.62
C ASP A 164 -16.28 -8.22 6.19
N ASN A 165 -15.42 -7.24 5.91
CA ASN A 165 -15.09 -6.90 4.52
C ASN A 165 -13.60 -6.97 4.17
N ILE A 166 -12.68 -6.76 5.12
CA ILE A 166 -11.26 -6.62 4.82
C ILE A 166 -10.39 -7.34 5.86
N MET A 167 -9.27 -7.90 5.44
CA MET A 167 -8.45 -8.73 6.32
C MET A 167 -7.62 -7.91 7.32
N TYR A 168 -7.12 -6.75 6.90
CA TYR A 168 -6.29 -5.90 7.75
C TYR A 168 -6.43 -4.43 7.37
N ALA A 169 -6.83 -3.61 8.32
CA ALA A 169 -6.93 -2.17 8.17
C ALA A 169 -6.39 -1.45 9.40
N GLU A 170 -5.83 -0.28 9.19
CA GLU A 170 -5.40 0.67 10.21
C GLU A 170 -6.25 1.93 10.12
N LEU A 171 -6.78 2.35 11.26
CA LEU A 171 -7.54 3.58 11.40
C LEU A 171 -6.64 4.68 11.94
N ASN A 172 -6.44 5.73 11.15
CA ASN A 172 -5.72 6.90 11.54
C ASN A 172 -6.68 8.06 11.78
N THR A 173 -6.47 8.82 12.83
CA THR A 173 -7.18 10.08 13.04
C THR A 173 -6.35 11.22 12.47
N LYS A 174 -7.00 12.17 11.81
CA LYS A 174 -6.37 13.44 11.46
C LYS A 174 -6.24 14.27 12.73
N SER A 175 -5.13 14.08 13.43
CA SER A 175 -4.81 14.85 14.62
C SER A 175 -3.34 15.21 14.57
N ASP A 176 -3.08 16.50 14.42
CA ASP A 176 -1.75 17.08 14.47
C ASP A 176 -1.53 17.72 15.82
N TYR A 177 -0.35 17.53 16.39
CA TYR A 177 0.02 18.15 17.66
C TYR A 177 1.09 19.22 17.44
N CYS A 178 0.76 20.44 17.79
CA CYS A 178 1.73 21.53 17.74
C CYS A 178 2.60 21.53 19.01
N GLN A 179 3.88 21.24 18.86
CA GLN A 179 4.85 21.22 19.97
C GLN A 179 5.10 22.61 20.60
N VAL A 180 4.73 23.68 19.90
CA VAL A 180 4.96 25.06 20.38
C VAL A 180 3.81 25.56 21.24
N CYS A 181 2.57 25.38 20.81
CA CYS A 181 1.38 25.91 21.51
C CYS A 181 0.52 24.84 22.18
N GLY A 182 0.81 23.55 21.98
CA GLY A 182 0.03 22.44 22.53
C GLY A 182 -1.31 22.20 21.83
N TYR A 183 -1.54 22.82 20.66
CA TYR A 183 -2.75 22.57 19.88
C TYR A 183 -2.80 21.10 19.46
N ASP A 184 -3.95 20.47 19.64
CA ASP A 184 -4.25 19.11 19.21
C ASP A 184 -5.50 19.15 18.32
N GLY A 185 -5.33 18.83 17.06
CA GLY A 185 -6.39 18.91 16.05
C GLY A 185 -5.83 18.91 14.63
N GLU A 186 -6.69 19.11 13.64
CA GLU A 186 -6.28 19.16 12.24
C GLU A 186 -5.59 20.50 11.94
N ILE A 187 -4.34 20.45 11.45
CA ILE A 187 -3.57 21.61 11.01
C ILE A 187 -3.55 21.65 9.50
N GLU A 188 -4.16 22.68 8.91
CA GLU A 188 -4.10 22.91 7.46
C GLU A 188 -2.94 23.85 7.14
N ILE A 189 -2.09 23.44 6.22
CA ILE A 189 -1.05 24.30 5.65
C ILE A 189 -1.67 25.09 4.50
N LYS A 190 -1.71 26.41 4.65
CA LYS A 190 -2.21 27.33 3.60
C LYS A 190 -1.05 28.13 3.03
N GLU A 191 -1.19 28.50 1.76
CA GLU A 191 -0.27 29.42 1.11
C GLU A 191 -0.86 30.84 1.22
N ASP A 192 -0.15 31.72 1.90
CA ASP A 192 -0.48 33.14 2.01
C ASP A 192 0.72 33.97 1.54
N ASP A 193 0.52 34.82 0.53
CA ASP A 193 1.56 35.64 -0.12
C ASP A 193 2.84 34.86 -0.49
N GLY A 194 2.68 33.62 -1.00
CA GLY A 194 3.80 32.77 -1.39
C GLY A 194 4.59 32.17 -0.23
N LYS A 195 4.05 32.22 0.97
CA LYS A 195 4.59 31.54 2.18
C LYS A 195 3.61 30.50 2.68
N LEU A 196 4.15 29.37 3.13
CA LEU A 196 3.36 28.37 3.82
C LEU A 196 3.11 28.82 5.26
N VAL A 197 1.86 28.88 5.67
CA VAL A 197 1.39 29.26 7.01
C VAL A 197 0.46 28.20 7.57
#